data_017bd617fea1d6af4c8b8c54db4d7d23
#
_entry.id   017bd617fea1d6af4c8b8c54db4d7d23
#
_cell.length_a   1.000
_cell.length_b   1.000
_cell.length_c   1.000
_cell.angle_alpha   90.00
_cell.angle_beta   90.00
_cell.angle_gamma   90.00
#
_symmetry.space_group_name_H-M   'P 1'
#
loop_
_entity.id
_entity.type
_entity.pdbx_description
1 polymer ?
#
loop_
_entity_poly.entity_id
_entity_poly.type
_entity_poly.pdbx_seq_one_letter_code
_entity_poly.pdbx_strand_id
1 'polypeptide(L)'
;PLVITIEEAHKFLDPEIAQHTIFGNIARELRKYNVTLLIVDQRPSGIDEEVMSQIGTRVTCLLDNEADIKAVFSGVSGAGQLREVLARLDTQQQALILGHAVPMPVVVKTRDYDEKLYEAVEGGEAGKETRKRDKKALYGE
;
A
#
# COMPACT_ATOMS: atom_id res chain seq x y z
N PRO A 1 11.67 -11.46 -6.55
CA PRO A 1 11.17 -10.41 -5.67
C PRO A 1 10.23 -11.02 -4.62
N LEU A 2 10.37 -10.56 -3.37
CA LEU A 2 9.51 -10.95 -2.26
C LEU A 2 8.64 -9.74 -1.87
N VAL A 3 7.36 -9.97 -1.64
CA VAL A 3 6.44 -8.97 -1.07
C VAL A 3 6.04 -9.45 0.32
N ILE A 4 6.27 -8.62 1.33
CA ILE A 4 5.83 -8.84 2.69
C ILE A 4 4.65 -7.91 2.94
N THR A 5 3.49 -8.48 3.25
CA THR A 5 2.29 -7.72 3.58
C THR A 5 2.08 -7.71 5.09
N ILE A 6 1.91 -6.52 5.67
CA ILE A 6 1.57 -6.34 7.08
C ILE A 6 0.20 -5.67 7.15
N GLU A 7 -0.78 -6.40 7.66
CA GLU A 7 -2.11 -5.88 7.98
C GLU A 7 -2.15 -5.41 9.44
N GLU A 8 -2.98 -4.40 9.74
CA GLU A 8 -3.06 -3.76 11.06
C GLU A 8 -1.67 -3.32 11.55
N ALA A 9 -0.91 -2.69 10.65
CA ALA A 9 0.51 -2.42 10.81
C ALA A 9 0.84 -1.56 12.03
N HIS A 10 -0.10 -0.71 12.49
CA HIS A 10 0.05 0.07 13.72
C HIS A 10 0.33 -0.80 14.96
N LYS A 11 -0.03 -2.10 14.96
CA LYS A 11 0.27 -3.03 16.06
C LYS A 11 1.74 -3.47 16.11
N PHE A 12 2.45 -3.37 14.99
CA PHE A 12 3.82 -3.84 14.84
C PHE A 12 4.82 -2.70 14.58
N LEU A 13 4.33 -1.58 14.07
CA LEU A 13 5.09 -0.42 13.67
C LEU A 13 4.73 0.83 14.51
N ASP A 14 4.14 0.62 15.68
CA ASP A 14 3.95 1.66 16.69
C ASP A 14 5.30 2.28 17.08
N PRO A 15 5.39 3.59 17.38
CA PRO A 15 6.64 4.28 17.73
C PRO A 15 7.45 3.63 18.87
N GLU A 16 6.77 3.03 19.86
CA GLU A 16 7.44 2.36 20.96
C GLU A 16 7.99 0.98 20.54
N ILE A 17 7.26 0.28 19.66
CA ILE A 17 7.58 -1.07 19.21
C ILE A 17 8.56 -1.05 18.04
N ALA A 18 8.39 -0.15 17.06
CA ALA A 18 9.16 -0.11 15.83
C ALA A 18 10.67 0.05 16.07
N GLN A 19 11.06 0.78 17.10
CA GLN A 19 12.46 1.00 17.45
C GLN A 19 13.17 -0.24 17.99
N HIS A 20 12.40 -1.18 18.55
CA HIS A 20 12.90 -2.37 19.24
C HIS A 20 12.65 -3.67 18.50
N THR A 21 11.96 -3.63 17.35
CA THR A 21 11.59 -4.82 16.58
C THR A 21 12.30 -4.90 15.25
N ILE A 22 12.38 -6.14 14.76
CA ILE A 22 12.88 -6.43 13.41
C ILE A 22 12.05 -5.71 12.32
N PHE A 23 10.77 -5.42 12.59
CA PHE A 23 9.86 -4.82 11.61
C PHE A 23 10.23 -3.37 11.27
N GLY A 24 10.66 -2.57 12.26
CA GLY A 24 11.19 -1.23 12.01
C GLY A 24 12.47 -1.25 11.18
N ASN A 25 13.38 -2.20 11.44
CA ASN A 25 14.59 -2.39 10.66
C ASN A 25 14.28 -2.90 9.25
N ILE A 26 13.34 -3.82 9.13
CA ILE A 26 12.83 -4.34 7.85
C ILE A 26 12.32 -3.19 6.97
N ALA A 27 11.46 -2.32 7.49
CA ALA A 27 10.92 -1.19 6.74
C ALA A 27 12.02 -0.28 6.16
N ARG A 28 13.12 -0.12 6.90
CA ARG A 28 14.27 0.72 6.51
C ARG A 28 15.26 0.05 5.53
N GLU A 29 15.45 -1.26 5.62
CA GLU A 29 16.51 -1.96 4.90
C GLU A 29 16.08 -2.83 3.72
N LEU A 30 14.79 -3.18 3.62
CA LEU A 30 14.29 -4.13 2.63
C LEU A 30 14.59 -3.76 1.17
N ARG A 31 14.73 -2.49 0.87
CA ARG A 31 15.12 -2.01 -0.46
C ARG A 31 16.43 -2.63 -0.95
N LYS A 32 17.38 -2.89 -0.05
CA LYS A 32 18.69 -3.46 -0.39
C LYS A 32 18.58 -4.92 -0.84
N TYR A 33 17.52 -5.61 -0.42
CA TYR A 33 17.33 -7.04 -0.64
C TYR A 33 16.28 -7.38 -1.71
N ASN A 34 15.83 -6.36 -2.47
CA ASN A 34 14.78 -6.53 -3.49
C ASN A 34 13.46 -7.08 -2.89
N VAL A 35 13.16 -6.65 -1.67
CA VAL A 35 11.93 -6.97 -0.94
C VAL A 35 11.05 -5.74 -0.89
N THR A 36 9.77 -5.90 -1.21
CA THR A 36 8.74 -4.87 -1.15
C THR A 36 7.91 -5.06 0.11
N LEU A 37 7.76 -4.00 0.90
CA LEU A 37 6.86 -3.97 2.05
C LEU A 37 5.52 -3.35 1.62
N LEU A 38 4.44 -4.09 1.81
CA LEU A 38 3.06 -3.62 1.64
C LEU A 38 2.41 -3.47 3.01
N ILE A 39 2.09 -2.23 3.37
CA ILE A 39 1.44 -1.89 4.64
C ILE A 39 -0.04 -1.65 4.37
N VAL A 40 -0.91 -2.32 5.11
CA VAL A 40 -2.36 -2.13 5.08
C VAL A 40 -2.81 -1.74 6.48
N ASP A 41 -3.36 -0.53 6.61
CA ASP A 41 -3.76 -0.01 7.92
C ASP A 41 -4.94 0.95 7.82
N GLN A 42 -5.74 0.98 8.89
CA GLN A 42 -6.86 1.91 9.06
C GLN A 42 -6.50 3.12 9.93
N ARG A 43 -5.37 3.05 10.65
CA ARG A 43 -4.92 4.07 11.61
C ARG A 43 -3.46 4.46 11.35
N PRO A 44 -3.18 5.14 10.23
CA PRO A 44 -1.81 5.51 9.86
C PRO A 44 -1.11 6.40 10.92
N SER A 45 -1.86 7.10 11.76
CA SER A 45 -1.30 7.87 12.88
C SER A 45 -0.69 7.00 13.99
N GLY A 46 -1.03 5.72 14.05
CA GLY A 46 -0.44 4.75 14.97
C GLY A 46 0.88 4.14 14.46
N ILE A 47 1.32 4.49 13.26
CA ILE A 47 2.57 4.00 12.68
C ILE A 47 3.68 5.02 12.96
N ASP A 48 4.86 4.52 13.29
CA ASP A 48 6.06 5.33 13.52
C ASP A 48 6.34 6.28 12.34
N GLU A 49 6.63 7.55 12.65
CA GLU A 49 6.79 8.60 11.64
C GLU A 49 7.99 8.35 10.72
N GLU A 50 9.06 7.76 11.22
CA GLU A 50 10.23 7.40 10.42
C GLU A 50 9.85 6.29 9.41
N VAL A 51 9.10 5.27 9.83
CA VAL A 51 8.56 4.23 8.95
C VAL A 51 7.65 4.85 7.89
N MET A 52 6.71 5.70 8.29
CA MET A 52 5.82 6.41 7.36
C MET A 52 6.58 7.21 6.31
N SER A 53 7.69 7.84 6.69
CA SER A 53 8.54 8.62 5.77
C SER A 53 9.21 7.77 4.69
N GLN A 54 9.44 6.48 4.94
CA GLN A 54 10.05 5.54 4.00
C GLN A 54 9.05 4.95 2.99
N ILE A 55 7.76 5.13 3.21
CA ILE A 55 6.72 4.63 2.30
C ILE A 55 6.70 5.49 1.04
N GLY A 56 7.21 4.94 -0.05
CA GLY A 56 7.37 5.65 -1.31
C GLY A 56 6.09 5.88 -2.09
N THR A 57 5.08 5.02 -1.93
CA THR A 57 3.75 5.14 -2.58
C THR A 57 2.67 4.89 -1.57
N ARG A 58 1.67 5.76 -1.56
CA ARG A 58 0.52 5.68 -0.64
C ARG A 58 -0.76 5.66 -1.45
N VAL A 59 -1.65 4.72 -1.10
CA VAL A 59 -3.02 4.61 -1.63
C VAL A 59 -3.94 4.82 -0.45
N THR A 60 -4.71 5.90 -0.45
CA THR A 60 -5.52 6.31 0.70
C THR A 60 -6.96 6.49 0.26
N CYS A 61 -7.87 5.76 0.91
CA CYS A 61 -9.30 6.00 0.83
C CYS A 61 -9.71 7.18 1.73
N LEU A 62 -11.00 7.48 1.80
CA LEU A 62 -11.52 8.52 2.70
C LEU A 62 -11.04 8.30 4.14
N LEU A 63 -10.53 9.35 4.77
CA LEU A 63 -10.15 9.40 6.18
C LEU A 63 -10.84 10.59 6.83
N ASP A 64 -11.38 10.38 8.02
CA ASP A 64 -12.09 11.42 8.80
C ASP A 64 -11.25 11.95 9.97
N ASN A 65 -10.26 11.19 10.43
CA ASN A 65 -9.44 11.55 11.57
C ASN A 65 -8.28 12.46 11.16
N GLU A 66 -8.17 13.64 11.77
CA GLU A 66 -7.11 14.63 11.48
C GLU A 66 -5.70 14.10 11.73
N ALA A 67 -5.48 13.26 12.75
CA ALA A 67 -4.18 12.68 13.01
C ALA A 67 -3.77 11.69 11.90
N ASP A 68 -4.72 10.89 11.42
CA ASP A 68 -4.50 9.95 10.32
C ASP A 68 -4.23 10.67 8.99
N ILE A 69 -5.00 11.72 8.72
CA ILE A 69 -4.78 12.59 7.55
C ILE A 69 -3.38 13.21 7.60
N LYS A 70 -2.99 13.74 8.76
CA LYS A 70 -1.65 14.31 8.95
C LYS A 70 -0.55 13.28 8.72
N ALA A 71 -0.70 12.07 9.23
CA ALA A 71 0.27 10.99 9.07
C ALA A 71 0.43 10.58 7.60
N VAL A 72 -0.68 10.44 6.86
CA VAL A 72 -0.64 10.11 5.42
C VAL A 72 0.09 11.17 4.60
N PHE A 73 0.00 12.44 4.97
CA PHE A 73 0.68 13.53 4.26
C PHE A 73 2.03 13.93 4.88
N SER A 74 2.54 13.18 5.85
CA SER A 74 3.88 13.42 6.38
C SER A 74 4.92 13.36 5.27
N GLY A 75 5.76 14.39 5.17
CA GLY A 75 6.79 14.51 4.14
C GLY A 75 6.29 14.84 2.72
N VAL A 76 5.00 15.13 2.53
CA VAL A 76 4.42 15.44 1.23
C VAL A 76 4.31 16.95 1.02
N SER A 77 4.87 17.44 -0.10
CA SER A 77 4.70 18.85 -0.51
C SER A 77 3.27 19.12 -0.99
N GLY A 78 2.69 20.27 -0.62
CA GLY A 78 1.31 20.61 -1.00
C GLY A 78 0.22 19.89 -0.20
N ALA A 79 0.56 19.36 0.97
CA ALA A 79 -0.36 18.61 1.84
C ALA A 79 -1.70 19.32 2.12
N GLY A 80 -1.73 20.64 2.20
CA GLY A 80 -2.96 21.40 2.44
C GLY A 80 -4.03 21.20 1.37
N GLN A 81 -3.64 21.28 0.10
CA GLN A 81 -4.57 21.07 -1.02
C GLN A 81 -4.99 19.61 -1.13
N LEU A 82 -4.09 18.67 -0.85
CA LEU A 82 -4.38 17.24 -0.88
C LEU A 82 -5.35 16.80 0.23
N ARG A 83 -5.34 17.47 1.38
CA ARG A 83 -6.33 17.27 2.45
C ARG A 83 -7.74 17.58 1.99
N GLU A 84 -7.94 18.68 1.27
CA GLU A 84 -9.24 19.03 0.72
C GLU A 84 -9.73 17.98 -0.30
N VAL A 85 -8.82 17.46 -1.12
CA VAL A 85 -9.13 16.39 -2.08
C VAL A 85 -9.52 15.13 -1.33
N LEU A 86 -8.75 14.72 -0.31
CA LEU A 86 -9.03 13.52 0.48
C LEU A 86 -10.40 13.60 1.19
N ALA A 87 -10.72 14.75 1.77
CA ALA A 87 -12.00 14.98 2.46
C ALA A 87 -13.23 14.94 1.52
N ARG A 88 -13.02 15.04 0.21
CA ARG A 88 -14.09 15.00 -0.81
C ARG A 88 -14.20 13.67 -1.54
N LEU A 89 -13.37 12.69 -1.18
CA LEU A 89 -13.48 11.35 -1.77
C LEU A 89 -14.82 10.73 -1.42
N ASP A 90 -15.36 9.97 -2.37
CA ASP A 90 -16.52 9.14 -2.11
C ASP A 90 -16.14 8.01 -1.14
N THR A 91 -17.05 7.62 -0.27
CA THR A 91 -16.91 6.47 0.62
C THR A 91 -16.80 5.16 -0.14
N GLN A 92 -17.21 5.15 -1.41
CA GLN A 92 -17.20 3.96 -2.24
C GLN A 92 -16.25 4.10 -3.42
N GLN A 93 -15.33 3.14 -3.52
CA GLN A 93 -14.50 2.92 -4.71
C GLN A 93 -13.61 4.11 -5.13
N GLN A 94 -13.34 5.06 -4.26
CA GLN A 94 -12.39 6.13 -4.56
C GLN A 94 -11.15 6.04 -3.66
N ALA A 95 -9.99 6.34 -4.25
CA ALA A 95 -8.74 6.42 -3.55
C ALA A 95 -7.85 7.53 -4.14
N LEU A 96 -7.09 8.17 -3.26
CA LEU A 96 -6.00 9.08 -3.63
C LEU A 96 -4.70 8.27 -3.67
N ILE A 97 -4.02 8.29 -4.81
CA ILE A 97 -2.69 7.73 -4.97
C ILE A 97 -1.68 8.86 -5.03
N LEU A 98 -0.62 8.74 -4.23
CA LEU A 98 0.48 9.69 -4.19
C LEU A 98 1.82 8.99 -3.98
N GLY A 99 2.90 9.66 -4.34
CA GLY A 99 4.27 9.16 -4.19
C GLY A 99 4.88 8.66 -5.51
N HIS A 100 5.86 7.79 -5.41
CA HIS A 100 6.75 7.46 -6.55
C HIS A 100 6.07 6.69 -7.69
N ALA A 101 4.93 6.06 -7.45
CA ALA A 101 4.22 5.30 -8.49
C ALA A 101 3.48 6.19 -9.50
N VAL A 102 3.29 7.46 -9.19
CA VAL A 102 2.55 8.42 -10.02
C VAL A 102 3.32 9.73 -10.15
N PRO A 103 3.29 10.41 -11.32
CA PRO A 103 4.01 11.67 -11.50
C PRO A 103 3.42 12.82 -10.69
N MET A 104 2.16 12.71 -10.29
CA MET A 104 1.42 13.67 -9.46
C MET A 104 0.33 12.93 -8.69
N PRO A 105 -0.12 13.46 -7.53
CA PRO A 105 -1.25 12.89 -6.82
C PRO A 105 -2.49 12.76 -7.72
N VAL A 106 -3.13 11.60 -7.72
CA VAL A 106 -4.28 11.31 -8.59
C VAL A 106 -5.38 10.62 -7.80
N VAL A 107 -6.62 11.06 -8.02
CA VAL A 107 -7.80 10.35 -7.52
C VAL A 107 -8.20 9.30 -8.55
N VAL A 108 -8.36 8.08 -8.11
CA VAL A 108 -8.79 6.96 -8.94
C VAL A 108 -10.11 6.39 -8.43
N LYS A 109 -10.90 5.86 -9.35
CA LYS A 109 -12.03 5.00 -9.03
C LYS A 109 -11.61 3.55 -9.20
N THR A 110 -11.75 2.75 -8.15
CA THR A 110 -11.44 1.32 -8.21
C THR A 110 -12.53 0.57 -8.98
N ARG A 111 -12.16 -0.57 -9.53
CA ARG A 111 -13.11 -1.48 -10.17
C ARG A 111 -13.96 -2.18 -9.13
N ASP A 112 -15.11 -2.67 -9.55
CA ASP A 112 -15.89 -3.61 -8.76
C ASP A 112 -15.10 -4.91 -8.55
N TYR A 113 -15.32 -5.54 -7.42
CA TYR A 113 -14.73 -6.82 -7.09
C TYR A 113 -15.66 -7.92 -7.63
N ASP A 114 -15.54 -8.17 -8.93
CA ASP A 114 -16.37 -9.08 -9.68
C ASP A 114 -15.55 -10.13 -10.47
N GLU A 115 -16.25 -11.03 -11.14
CA GLU A 115 -15.62 -12.08 -11.94
C GLU A 115 -14.73 -11.53 -13.06
N LYS A 116 -15.07 -10.36 -13.63
CA LYS A 116 -14.27 -9.70 -14.66
C LYS A 116 -12.92 -9.19 -14.14
N LEU A 117 -12.87 -8.80 -12.84
CA LEU A 117 -11.62 -8.45 -12.20
C LEU A 117 -10.70 -9.67 -12.12
N TYR A 118 -11.23 -10.82 -11.71
CA TYR A 118 -10.46 -12.05 -11.64
C TYR A 118 -9.94 -12.47 -13.03
N GLU A 119 -10.77 -12.45 -14.05
CA GLU A 119 -10.36 -12.75 -15.42
C GLU A 119 -9.25 -11.80 -15.91
N ALA A 120 -9.34 -10.52 -15.59
CA ALA A 120 -8.33 -9.52 -15.95
C ALA A 120 -7.01 -9.73 -15.21
N VAL A 121 -7.04 -10.12 -13.92
CA VAL A 121 -5.85 -10.38 -13.10
C VAL A 121 -5.21 -11.72 -13.47
N GLU A 122 -6.00 -12.74 -13.79
CA GLU A 122 -5.49 -14.05 -14.23
C GLU A 122 -4.84 -14.02 -15.63
N GLY A 123 -4.94 -12.91 -16.35
CA GLY A 123 -4.35 -12.78 -17.70
C GLY A 123 -5.09 -13.56 -18.77
N GLY A 124 -6.34 -13.94 -18.52
CA GLY A 124 -7.14 -14.74 -19.44
C GLY A 124 -6.55 -16.13 -19.70
N GLU A 125 -6.73 -16.66 -20.92
CA GLU A 125 -6.20 -17.99 -21.28
C GLU A 125 -4.67 -18.06 -21.25
N ALA A 126 -3.98 -16.98 -21.62
CA ALA A 126 -2.52 -16.90 -21.53
C ALA A 126 -1.98 -17.02 -20.10
N GLY A 127 -2.68 -16.46 -19.12
CA GLY A 127 -2.35 -16.59 -17.70
C GLY A 127 -2.55 -18.03 -17.17
N LYS A 128 -3.61 -18.71 -17.64
CA LYS A 128 -3.87 -20.11 -17.29
C LYS A 128 -2.80 -21.07 -17.86
N GLU A 129 -2.33 -20.83 -19.07
CA GLU A 129 -1.24 -21.60 -19.68
C GLU A 129 0.10 -21.38 -18.96
N THR A 130 0.42 -20.13 -18.64
CA THR A 130 1.63 -19.80 -17.86
C THR A 130 1.61 -20.48 -16.49
N ARG A 131 0.49 -20.41 -15.76
CA ARG A 131 0.34 -21.12 -14.47
C ARG A 131 0.51 -22.63 -14.61
N LYS A 132 -0.06 -23.27 -15.65
CA LYS A 132 0.11 -24.70 -15.89
C LYS A 132 1.58 -25.05 -16.15
N ARG A 133 2.28 -24.24 -16.94
CA ARG A 133 3.70 -24.44 -17.23
C ARG A 133 4.55 -24.29 -15.98
N ASP A 134 4.29 -23.26 -15.17
CA ASP A 134 5.06 -22.99 -13.95
C ASP A 134 4.77 -24.05 -12.88
N LYS A 135 3.53 -24.51 -12.76
CA LYS A 135 3.15 -25.60 -11.87
C LYS A 135 3.86 -26.90 -12.26
N LYS A 136 3.90 -27.22 -13.55
CA LYS A 136 4.62 -28.38 -14.05
C LYS A 136 6.13 -28.29 -13.81
N ALA A 137 6.71 -27.09 -13.95
CA ALA A 137 8.13 -26.86 -13.68
C ALA A 137 8.50 -26.96 -12.20
N LEU A 138 7.59 -26.58 -11.31
CA LEU A 138 7.84 -26.56 -9.85
C LEU A 138 7.51 -27.89 -9.17
N TYR A 139 6.50 -28.60 -9.64
CA TYR A 139 5.96 -29.77 -8.95
C TYR A 139 6.02 -31.06 -9.78
N GLY A 140 6.45 -31.01 -11.05
CA GLY A 140 6.65 -32.19 -11.89
C GLY A 140 5.37 -32.89 -12.37
N GLU A 141 4.20 -32.22 -12.25
CA GLU A 141 2.89 -32.70 -12.70
C GLU A 141 2.46 -32.06 -14.03
#